data_9288a83059c7d345de67344b2deb7a26
#
_entry.id   9288a83059c7d345de67344b2deb7a26
#
_cell.length_a   1.000
_cell.length_b   1.000
_cell.length_c   1.000
_cell.angle_alpha   90.00
_cell.angle_beta   90.00
_cell.angle_gamma   90.00
#
_symmetry.space_group_name_H-M   'P 1'
#
loop_
_entity.id
_entity.type
_entity.pdbx_description
1 polymer ?
#
loop_
_entity_poly.entity_id
_entity_poly.type
_entity_poly.pdbx_seq_one_letter_code
_entity_poly.pdbx_strand_id
1 'polypeptide(L)'
;ASDIKLGLDLAGGVSITYQAVGEEKPSSEDMADTIYKLQKRVENYSTEAVVYQEGDDRINIEIPGVTDANAILAELGKPGSLYFIYETDEDGNANYQATMDANGNVVYMLTKDIDTIVAEGSAPLSGTDVKDAQAATATDNMNNSEVVVDLTMTTEGTKKFADATTRAYQKGETLGIYYDGQIISAPRVQ
;
A
#
# COMPACT_ATOMS: atom_id res chain seq x y z
N ALA A 1 7.45 20.84 -6.97
CA ALA A 1 6.77 20.36 -8.16
C ALA A 1 7.71 19.41 -8.87
N SER A 2 7.30 18.14 -9.08
CA SER A 2 8.08 17.21 -9.89
C SER A 2 7.96 17.61 -11.36
N ASP A 3 9.08 17.68 -12.08
CA ASP A 3 9.08 17.78 -13.53
C ASP A 3 8.68 16.42 -14.10
N ILE A 4 7.53 16.37 -14.77
CA ILE A 4 7.02 15.19 -15.46
C ILE A 4 7.25 15.37 -16.94
N LYS A 5 8.03 14.47 -17.56
CA LYS A 5 8.19 14.41 -19.00
C LYS A 5 7.37 13.25 -19.54
N LEU A 6 6.51 13.52 -20.51
CA LEU A 6 5.69 12.55 -21.20
C LEU A 6 6.33 12.20 -22.53
N GLY A 7 6.48 10.92 -22.82
CA GLY A 7 6.87 10.37 -24.11
C GLY A 7 5.83 9.36 -24.61
N LEU A 8 5.58 9.34 -25.92
CA LEU A 8 4.79 8.33 -26.61
C LEU A 8 5.73 7.49 -27.44
N ASP A 9 5.76 6.21 -27.22
CA ASP A 9 6.49 5.28 -28.10
C ASP A 9 5.64 4.99 -29.34
N LEU A 10 6.32 4.75 -30.47
CA LEU A 10 5.71 4.47 -31.77
C LEU A 10 4.85 3.19 -31.82
N ALA A 11 4.92 2.36 -30.79
CA ALA A 11 4.14 1.12 -30.65
C ALA A 11 2.79 1.29 -29.92
N GLY A 12 2.47 2.53 -29.46
CA GLY A 12 1.26 2.80 -28.67
C GLY A 12 1.44 2.41 -27.22
N GLY A 13 1.72 3.39 -26.36
CA GLY A 13 1.92 3.22 -24.92
C GLY A 13 2.17 4.56 -24.26
N VAL A 14 2.31 4.55 -22.93
CA VAL A 14 2.63 5.70 -22.10
C VAL A 14 3.99 5.51 -21.47
N SER A 15 4.87 6.51 -21.61
CA SER A 15 6.15 6.60 -20.92
C SER A 15 6.15 7.83 -20.02
N ILE A 16 6.45 7.65 -18.74
CA ILE A 16 6.44 8.69 -17.72
C ILE A 16 7.77 8.67 -16.99
N THR A 17 8.38 9.84 -16.84
CA THR A 17 9.57 10.02 -16.01
C THR A 17 9.23 10.90 -14.81
N TYR A 18 9.43 10.37 -13.60
CA TYR A 18 9.41 11.13 -12.36
C TYR A 18 10.83 11.52 -11.96
N GLN A 19 11.00 12.71 -11.47
CA GLN A 19 12.25 13.18 -10.88
C GLN A 19 11.99 13.61 -9.44
N ALA A 20 12.86 13.15 -8.52
CA ALA A 20 12.84 13.61 -7.15
C ALA A 20 13.09 15.11 -7.08
N VAL A 21 12.36 15.79 -6.19
CA VAL A 21 12.51 17.23 -5.93
C VAL A 21 13.06 17.42 -4.53
N GLY A 22 13.99 18.35 -4.39
CA GLY A 22 14.65 18.67 -3.13
C GLY A 22 16.13 18.93 -3.34
N GLU A 23 16.79 19.43 -2.30
CA GLU A 23 18.23 19.69 -2.32
C GLU A 23 19.05 18.43 -2.03
N GLU A 24 18.44 17.45 -1.33
CA GLU A 24 19.07 16.18 -1.01
C GLU A 24 18.61 15.09 -2.00
N LYS A 25 19.55 14.25 -2.42
CA LYS A 25 19.23 13.08 -3.24
C LYS A 25 18.49 12.05 -2.40
N PRO A 26 17.46 11.38 -2.97
CA PRO A 26 16.78 10.30 -2.29
C PRO A 26 17.75 9.15 -1.99
N SER A 27 17.53 8.46 -0.89
CA SER A 27 18.29 7.25 -0.57
C SER A 27 17.97 6.12 -1.54
N SER A 28 18.85 5.14 -1.67
CA SER A 28 18.60 3.95 -2.48
C SER A 28 17.38 3.17 -1.99
N GLU A 29 17.12 3.21 -0.69
CA GLU A 29 15.97 2.56 -0.07
C GLU A 29 14.66 3.28 -0.45
N ASP A 30 14.62 4.61 -0.34
CA ASP A 30 13.46 5.41 -0.76
C ASP A 30 13.14 5.22 -2.26
N MET A 31 14.19 5.13 -3.09
CA MET A 31 14.03 4.87 -4.51
C MET A 31 13.43 3.48 -4.77
N ALA A 32 13.94 2.45 -4.10
CA ALA A 32 13.46 1.08 -4.23
C ALA A 32 11.99 0.95 -3.77
N ASP A 33 11.66 1.55 -2.63
CA ASP A 33 10.29 1.60 -2.10
C ASP A 33 9.32 2.30 -3.05
N THR A 34 9.74 3.43 -3.61
CA THR A 34 8.93 4.19 -4.55
C THR A 34 8.69 3.40 -5.83
N ILE A 35 9.73 2.74 -6.36
CA ILE A 35 9.63 1.87 -7.55
C ILE A 35 8.65 0.73 -7.28
N TYR A 36 8.76 0.06 -6.14
CA TYR A 36 7.85 -1.02 -5.77
C TYR A 36 6.39 -0.56 -5.73
N LYS A 37 6.11 0.57 -5.09
CA LYS A 37 4.77 1.16 -4.99
C LYS A 37 4.21 1.53 -6.37
N LEU A 38 5.02 2.18 -7.20
CA LEU A 38 4.63 2.54 -8.56
C LEU A 38 4.38 1.30 -9.42
N GLN A 39 5.24 0.27 -9.33
CA GLN A 39 5.05 -1.00 -10.03
C GLN A 39 3.70 -1.64 -9.68
N LYS A 40 3.33 -1.68 -8.39
CA LYS A 40 2.05 -2.22 -7.94
C LYS A 40 0.85 -1.44 -8.51
N ARG A 41 0.95 -0.12 -8.62
CA ARG A 41 -0.11 0.70 -9.19
C ARG A 41 -0.26 0.50 -10.69
N VAL A 42 0.84 0.46 -11.42
CA VAL A 42 0.78 0.31 -12.88
C VAL A 42 0.36 -1.07 -13.34
N GLU A 43 0.58 -2.11 -12.53
CA GLU A 43 0.09 -3.47 -12.78
C GLU A 43 -1.43 -3.53 -12.96
N ASN A 44 -2.17 -2.59 -12.38
CA ASN A 44 -3.62 -2.48 -12.57
C ASN A 44 -4.01 -2.04 -14.00
N TYR A 45 -3.08 -1.43 -14.74
CA TYR A 45 -3.32 -0.98 -16.12
C TYR A 45 -2.75 -1.94 -17.16
N SER A 46 -1.62 -2.54 -16.87
CA SER A 46 -0.96 -3.47 -17.76
C SER A 46 0.00 -4.37 -17.00
N THR A 47 -0.11 -5.67 -17.21
CA THR A 47 0.83 -6.66 -16.68
C THR A 47 2.21 -6.58 -17.35
N GLU A 48 2.31 -5.88 -18.48
CA GLU A 48 3.56 -5.63 -19.21
C GLU A 48 4.21 -4.30 -18.80
N ALA A 49 3.60 -3.56 -17.85
CA ALA A 49 4.15 -2.30 -17.35
C ALA A 49 5.47 -2.54 -16.60
N VAL A 50 6.42 -1.64 -16.80
CA VAL A 50 7.74 -1.70 -16.18
C VAL A 50 8.05 -0.40 -15.46
N VAL A 51 8.56 -0.48 -14.24
CA VAL A 51 9.04 0.65 -13.45
C VAL A 51 10.50 0.40 -13.10
N TYR A 52 11.37 1.34 -13.44
CA TYR A 52 12.81 1.20 -13.19
C TYR A 52 13.48 2.53 -12.85
N GLN A 53 14.59 2.44 -12.13
CA GLN A 53 15.38 3.60 -11.78
C GLN A 53 16.26 4.05 -12.95
N GLU A 54 16.35 5.36 -13.15
CA GLU A 54 17.28 5.99 -14.07
C GLU A 54 18.13 7.04 -13.34
N GLY A 55 19.42 6.78 -13.23
CA GLY A 55 20.32 7.63 -12.44
C GLY A 55 20.01 7.54 -10.93
N ASP A 56 20.31 8.63 -10.19
CA ASP A 56 20.19 8.65 -8.74
C ASP A 56 18.84 9.17 -8.24
N ASP A 57 18.08 9.86 -9.10
CA ASP A 57 16.92 10.66 -8.70
C ASP A 57 15.71 10.56 -9.64
N ARG A 58 15.76 9.67 -10.64
CA ARG A 58 14.69 9.49 -11.60
C ARG A 58 14.13 8.07 -11.60
N ILE A 59 12.83 7.98 -11.87
CA ILE A 59 12.10 6.73 -12.05
C ILE A 59 11.34 6.82 -13.36
N ASN A 60 11.55 5.84 -14.23
CA ASN A 60 10.83 5.69 -15.48
C ASN A 60 9.74 4.62 -15.35
N ILE A 61 8.58 4.94 -15.91
CA ILE A 61 7.42 4.06 -15.99
C ILE A 61 7.05 3.91 -17.45
N GLU A 62 6.98 2.67 -17.92
CA GLU A 62 6.56 2.33 -19.28
C GLU A 62 5.31 1.44 -19.21
N ILE A 63 4.22 1.86 -19.85
CA ILE A 63 2.94 1.15 -19.85
C ILE A 63 2.52 0.93 -21.29
N PRO A 64 2.80 -0.22 -21.89
CA PRO A 64 2.42 -0.51 -23.27
C PRO A 64 0.90 -0.67 -23.40
N GLY A 65 0.37 -0.31 -24.57
CA GLY A 65 -1.03 -0.51 -24.93
C GLY A 65 -2.04 0.44 -24.27
N VAL A 66 -1.58 1.42 -23.50
CA VAL A 66 -2.43 2.43 -22.85
C VAL A 66 -2.31 3.76 -23.56
N THR A 67 -3.42 4.46 -23.78
CA THR A 67 -3.47 5.71 -24.53
C THR A 67 -3.83 6.94 -23.72
N ASP A 68 -4.40 6.80 -22.50
CA ASP A 68 -4.77 7.91 -21.62
C ASP A 68 -3.71 8.15 -20.54
N ALA A 69 -2.70 8.92 -20.92
CA ALA A 69 -1.63 9.33 -19.99
C ALA A 69 -2.12 10.17 -18.81
N ASN A 70 -3.16 11.00 -19.00
CA ASN A 70 -3.65 11.89 -17.96
C ASN A 70 -4.38 11.11 -16.84
N ALA A 71 -5.17 10.12 -17.22
CA ALA A 71 -5.83 9.24 -16.25
C ALA A 71 -4.81 8.48 -15.40
N ILE A 72 -3.74 7.98 -16.03
CA ILE A 72 -2.66 7.27 -15.35
C ILE A 72 -1.89 8.22 -14.42
N LEU A 73 -1.53 9.41 -14.88
CA LEU A 73 -0.85 10.40 -14.04
C LEU A 73 -1.67 10.80 -12.82
N ALA A 74 -2.99 10.97 -12.98
CA ALA A 74 -3.87 11.28 -11.88
C ALA A 74 -3.89 10.15 -10.82
N GLU A 75 -3.91 8.90 -11.28
CA GLU A 75 -3.89 7.73 -10.39
C GLU A 75 -2.54 7.54 -9.70
N LEU A 76 -1.44 7.63 -10.44
CA LEU A 76 -0.09 7.51 -9.90
C LEU A 76 0.27 8.63 -8.92
N GLY A 77 -0.30 9.81 -9.12
CA GLY A 77 -0.10 10.97 -8.24
C GLY A 77 -0.84 10.91 -6.91
N LYS A 78 -1.77 9.95 -6.74
CA LYS A 78 -2.46 9.79 -5.47
C LYS A 78 -1.50 9.27 -4.40
N PRO A 79 -1.50 9.86 -3.19
CA PRO A 79 -0.74 9.30 -2.09
C PRO A 79 -1.24 7.88 -1.77
N GLY A 80 -0.33 6.99 -1.40
CA GLY A 80 -0.71 5.64 -0.94
C GLY A 80 -1.64 5.75 0.27
N SER A 81 -2.77 5.03 0.23
CA SER A 81 -3.72 5.01 1.34
C SER A 81 -3.37 3.89 2.29
N LEU A 82 -3.10 4.23 3.55
CA LEU A 82 -2.95 3.26 4.63
C LEU A 82 -4.20 3.31 5.52
N TYR A 83 -4.81 2.14 5.74
CA TYR A 83 -5.91 1.97 6.67
C TYR A 83 -5.71 0.72 7.52
N PHE A 84 -6.13 0.79 8.79
CA PHE A 84 -6.39 -0.40 9.59
C PHE A 84 -7.89 -0.67 9.53
N ILE A 85 -8.27 -1.89 9.19
CA ILE A 85 -9.64 -2.26 8.89
C ILE A 85 -10.09 -3.35 9.84
N TYR A 86 -11.27 -3.18 10.46
CA TYR A 86 -11.91 -4.25 11.21
C TYR A 86 -12.29 -5.42 10.30
N GLU A 87 -12.15 -6.66 10.78
CA GLU A 87 -12.55 -7.85 10.02
C GLU A 87 -14.03 -7.83 9.68
N THR A 88 -14.88 -7.39 10.63
CA THR A 88 -16.30 -7.22 10.41
C THR A 88 -16.78 -5.80 10.68
N ASP A 89 -17.86 -5.40 10.00
CA ASP A 89 -18.60 -4.17 10.29
C ASP A 89 -19.44 -4.30 11.59
N GLU A 90 -20.28 -3.30 11.88
CA GLU A 90 -21.14 -3.31 13.07
C GLU A 90 -22.26 -4.34 12.98
N ASP A 91 -22.71 -4.67 11.78
CA ASP A 91 -23.75 -5.65 11.50
C ASP A 91 -23.19 -7.10 11.43
N GLY A 92 -21.88 -7.26 11.54
CA GLY A 92 -21.20 -8.57 11.49
C GLY A 92 -20.87 -9.05 10.08
N ASN A 93 -21.02 -8.22 9.05
CA ASN A 93 -20.61 -8.59 7.70
C ASN A 93 -19.09 -8.41 7.56
N ALA A 94 -18.45 -9.34 6.87
CA ALA A 94 -17.02 -9.30 6.63
C ALA A 94 -16.62 -8.10 5.76
N ASN A 95 -15.62 -7.35 6.16
CA ASN A 95 -14.98 -6.30 5.37
C ASN A 95 -13.91 -6.87 4.44
N TYR A 96 -13.29 -7.97 4.84
CA TYR A 96 -12.35 -8.74 4.05
C TYR A 96 -12.40 -10.22 4.45
N GLN A 97 -11.86 -11.06 3.61
CA GLN A 97 -11.80 -12.50 3.84
C GLN A 97 -10.48 -13.09 3.33
N ALA A 98 -10.05 -14.16 4.00
CA ALA A 98 -8.91 -14.94 3.56
C ALA A 98 -9.28 -15.78 2.33
N THR A 99 -8.40 -15.83 1.36
CA THR A 99 -8.48 -16.72 0.20
C THR A 99 -7.09 -17.27 -0.11
N MET A 100 -6.98 -18.17 -1.07
CA MET A 100 -5.69 -18.68 -1.53
C MET A 100 -5.37 -18.12 -2.91
N ASP A 101 -4.12 -17.69 -3.11
CA ASP A 101 -3.62 -17.35 -4.43
C ASP A 101 -3.33 -18.62 -5.26
N ALA A 102 -2.91 -18.43 -6.52
CA ALA A 102 -2.58 -19.53 -7.42
C ALA A 102 -1.38 -20.39 -6.94
N ASN A 103 -0.59 -19.89 -6.01
CA ASN A 103 0.58 -20.57 -5.43
C ASN A 103 0.25 -21.26 -4.09
N GLY A 104 -1.00 -21.15 -3.62
CA GLY A 104 -1.45 -21.72 -2.36
C GLY A 104 -1.14 -20.88 -1.12
N ASN A 105 -0.72 -19.62 -1.28
CA ASN A 105 -0.52 -18.70 -0.18
C ASN A 105 -1.84 -18.09 0.27
N VAL A 106 -1.99 -17.88 1.58
CA VAL A 106 -3.14 -17.14 2.11
C VAL A 106 -2.99 -15.66 1.78
N VAL A 107 -3.98 -15.12 1.10
CA VAL A 107 -4.11 -13.70 0.80
C VAL A 107 -5.46 -13.21 1.29
N TYR A 108 -5.57 -11.91 1.53
CA TYR A 108 -6.82 -11.29 2.01
C TYR A 108 -7.39 -10.39 0.92
N MET A 109 -8.70 -10.51 0.71
CA MET A 109 -9.41 -9.69 -0.28
C MET A 109 -10.54 -8.91 0.39
N LEU A 110 -10.69 -7.63 0.01
CA LEU A 110 -11.84 -6.83 0.41
C LEU A 110 -13.13 -7.45 -0.14
N THR A 111 -14.21 -7.41 0.65
CA THR A 111 -15.56 -7.81 0.23
C THR A 111 -16.37 -6.65 -0.32
N LYS A 112 -15.93 -5.43 -0.07
CA LYS A 112 -16.52 -4.16 -0.52
C LYS A 112 -15.41 -3.12 -0.73
N ASP A 113 -15.73 -2.04 -1.43
CA ASP A 113 -14.76 -0.98 -1.71
C ASP A 113 -14.23 -0.31 -0.44
N ILE A 114 -12.97 0.10 -0.47
CA ILE A 114 -12.32 0.77 0.68
C ILE A 114 -13.08 2.05 1.09
N ASP A 115 -13.58 2.81 0.14
CA ASP A 115 -14.34 4.03 0.44
C ASP A 115 -15.61 3.74 1.22
N THR A 116 -16.27 2.62 0.92
CA THR A 116 -17.44 2.13 1.68
C THR A 116 -17.05 1.75 3.09
N ILE A 117 -15.97 0.97 3.25
CA ILE A 117 -15.44 0.54 4.56
C ILE A 117 -15.10 1.75 5.45
N VAL A 118 -14.48 2.78 4.85
CA VAL A 118 -14.16 4.03 5.56
C VAL A 118 -15.41 4.79 5.95
N ALA A 119 -16.37 4.93 5.03
CA ALA A 119 -17.62 5.64 5.27
C ALA A 119 -18.49 4.98 6.35
N GLU A 120 -18.46 3.65 6.45
CA GLU A 120 -19.17 2.88 7.48
C GLU A 120 -18.47 2.89 8.85
N GLY A 121 -17.30 3.55 8.98
CA GLY A 121 -16.53 3.59 10.22
C GLY A 121 -15.78 2.29 10.54
N SER A 122 -15.63 1.40 9.58
CA SER A 122 -14.90 0.13 9.74
C SER A 122 -13.38 0.25 9.56
N ALA A 123 -12.86 1.45 9.29
CA ALA A 123 -11.44 1.77 9.24
C ALA A 123 -11.06 2.71 10.38
N PRO A 124 -10.76 2.18 11.58
CA PRO A 124 -10.52 3.01 12.79
C PRO A 124 -9.27 3.86 12.72
N LEU A 125 -8.28 3.48 11.90
CA LEU A 125 -7.04 4.24 11.69
C LEU A 125 -6.75 4.42 10.22
N SER A 126 -6.11 5.54 9.92
CA SER A 126 -5.59 5.87 8.59
C SER A 126 -4.10 6.21 8.65
N GLY A 127 -3.48 6.49 7.50
CA GLY A 127 -2.09 6.92 7.42
C GLY A 127 -1.76 8.18 8.23
N THR A 128 -2.74 9.06 8.49
CA THR A 128 -2.55 10.25 9.34
C THR A 128 -2.36 9.94 10.82
N ASP A 129 -2.73 8.75 11.26
CA ASP A 129 -2.52 8.25 12.63
C ASP A 129 -1.13 7.63 12.83
N VAL A 130 -0.39 7.40 11.75
CA VAL A 130 0.97 6.84 11.75
C VAL A 130 1.98 7.96 11.55
N LYS A 131 2.95 8.06 12.45
CA LYS A 131 4.03 9.05 12.40
C LYS A 131 5.21 8.55 11.56
N ASP A 132 5.53 7.28 11.68
CA ASP A 132 6.65 6.62 11.01
C ASP A 132 6.38 5.12 10.84
N ALA A 133 6.92 4.52 9.79
CA ALA A 133 6.83 3.10 9.52
C ALA A 133 8.17 2.60 8.99
N GLN A 134 8.76 1.61 9.64
CA GLN A 134 10.04 1.02 9.25
C GLN A 134 9.91 -0.49 9.11
N ALA A 135 10.47 -1.04 8.03
CA ALA A 135 10.64 -2.47 7.91
C ALA A 135 11.81 -2.92 8.81
N ALA A 136 11.58 -3.94 9.62
CA ALA A 136 12.58 -4.56 10.46
C ALA A 136 12.58 -6.08 10.25
N THR A 137 13.67 -6.73 10.62
CA THR A 137 13.75 -8.19 10.66
C THR A 137 13.67 -8.64 12.10
N ALA A 138 12.61 -9.35 12.45
CA ALA A 138 12.49 -10.03 13.72
C ALA A 138 12.92 -11.50 13.56
N THR A 139 13.52 -12.05 14.60
CA THR A 139 13.86 -13.47 14.66
C THR A 139 12.99 -14.12 15.73
N ASP A 140 12.25 -15.15 15.36
CA ASP A 140 11.43 -15.90 16.29
C ASP A 140 12.28 -16.81 17.21
N ASN A 141 11.65 -17.40 18.21
CA ASN A 141 12.32 -18.30 19.15
C ASN A 141 12.86 -19.60 18.50
N MET A 142 12.51 -19.85 17.25
CA MET A 142 12.99 -20.99 16.44
C MET A 142 14.08 -20.57 15.44
N ASN A 143 14.58 -19.32 15.56
CA ASN A 143 15.62 -18.74 14.71
C ASN A 143 15.19 -18.54 13.24
N ASN A 144 13.87 -18.44 12.96
CA ASN A 144 13.38 -18.03 11.66
C ASN A 144 13.35 -16.49 11.61
N SER A 145 13.81 -15.93 10.49
CA SER A 145 13.74 -14.51 10.25
C SER A 145 12.42 -14.15 9.57
N GLU A 146 11.70 -13.24 10.18
CA GLU A 146 10.44 -12.71 9.65
C GLU A 146 10.59 -11.19 9.43
N VAL A 147 10.07 -10.71 8.32
CA VAL A 147 9.99 -9.27 8.06
C VAL A 147 8.78 -8.73 8.82
N VAL A 148 9.05 -7.82 9.74
CA VAL A 148 8.02 -7.11 10.53
C VAL A 148 8.04 -5.63 10.15
N VAL A 149 6.93 -4.97 10.37
CA VAL A 149 6.84 -3.52 10.18
C VAL A 149 6.65 -2.88 11.55
N ASP A 150 7.63 -2.09 11.95
CA ASP A 150 7.55 -1.27 13.15
C ASP A 150 6.81 0.02 12.82
N LEU A 151 5.70 0.27 13.51
CA LEU A 151 4.87 1.45 13.34
C LEU A 151 5.01 2.37 14.55
N THR A 152 5.38 3.61 14.30
CA THR A 152 5.30 4.66 15.30
C THR A 152 4.03 5.46 15.09
N MET A 153 3.12 5.41 16.05
CA MET A 153 1.83 6.10 15.99
C MET A 153 1.94 7.54 16.51
N THR A 154 1.05 8.42 16.04
CA THR A 154 0.79 9.70 16.70
C THR A 154 0.16 9.45 18.06
N THR A 155 0.10 10.47 18.93
CA THR A 155 -0.60 10.35 20.23
C THR A 155 -2.06 9.95 20.06
N GLU A 156 -2.75 10.53 19.08
CA GLU A 156 -4.14 10.19 18.76
C GLU A 156 -4.23 8.79 18.14
N GLY A 157 -3.33 8.46 17.21
CA GLY A 157 -3.23 7.14 16.62
C GLY A 157 -3.01 6.03 17.65
N THR A 158 -2.21 6.28 18.69
CA THR A 158 -2.01 5.31 19.78
C THR A 158 -3.31 4.99 20.52
N LYS A 159 -4.16 5.98 20.78
CA LYS A 159 -5.46 5.76 21.43
C LYS A 159 -6.39 4.96 20.52
N LYS A 160 -6.53 5.39 19.27
CA LYS A 160 -7.34 4.69 18.27
C LYS A 160 -6.88 3.23 18.07
N PHE A 161 -5.56 3.00 18.06
CA PHE A 161 -5.00 1.67 17.95
C PHE A 161 -5.33 0.78 19.14
N ALA A 162 -5.24 1.33 20.37
CA ALA A 162 -5.64 0.62 21.59
C ALA A 162 -7.12 0.24 21.56
N ASP A 163 -8.00 1.15 21.13
CA ASP A 163 -9.43 0.88 21.02
C ASP A 163 -9.71 -0.17 19.93
N ALA A 164 -9.07 -0.06 18.77
CA ALA A 164 -9.23 -0.97 17.66
C ALA A 164 -8.76 -2.40 18.00
N THR A 165 -7.60 -2.52 18.64
CA THR A 165 -7.06 -3.82 19.07
C THR A 165 -7.90 -4.43 20.18
N THR A 166 -8.42 -3.63 21.12
CA THR A 166 -9.34 -4.09 22.15
C THR A 166 -10.61 -4.68 21.55
N ARG A 167 -11.23 -4.00 20.57
CA ARG A 167 -12.40 -4.51 19.86
C ARG A 167 -12.09 -5.81 19.11
N ALA A 168 -11.01 -5.85 18.37
CA ALA A 168 -10.62 -7.05 17.62
C ALA A 168 -10.36 -8.25 18.56
N TYR A 169 -9.67 -8.02 19.68
CA TYR A 169 -9.45 -9.04 20.70
C TYR A 169 -10.75 -9.57 21.29
N GLN A 170 -11.67 -8.69 21.69
CA GLN A 170 -12.96 -9.06 22.28
C GLN A 170 -13.83 -9.89 21.33
N LYS A 171 -13.75 -9.62 20.03
CA LYS A 171 -14.45 -10.36 18.99
C LYS A 171 -13.70 -11.62 18.51
N GLY A 172 -12.43 -11.79 18.88
CA GLY A 172 -11.57 -12.85 18.37
C GLY A 172 -11.23 -12.68 16.87
N GLU A 173 -11.28 -11.44 16.40
CA GLU A 173 -11.07 -11.05 15.01
C GLU A 173 -9.61 -10.62 14.76
N THR A 174 -9.28 -10.52 13.49
CA THR A 174 -8.04 -9.91 13.01
C THR A 174 -8.22 -8.40 12.81
N LEU A 175 -7.12 -7.67 12.69
CA LEU A 175 -7.11 -6.26 12.26
C LEU A 175 -6.34 -6.16 10.96
N GLY A 176 -7.04 -5.92 9.84
CA GLY A 176 -6.44 -5.87 8.52
C GLY A 176 -5.63 -4.60 8.31
N ILE A 177 -4.46 -4.72 7.70
CA ILE A 177 -3.64 -3.60 7.27
C ILE A 177 -3.78 -3.47 5.77
N TYR A 178 -4.48 -2.43 5.35
CA TYR A 178 -4.71 -2.10 3.95
C TYR A 178 -3.72 -1.04 3.50
N TYR A 179 -3.06 -1.26 2.39
CA TYR A 179 -2.16 -0.30 1.78
C TYR A 179 -2.26 -0.36 0.26
N ASP A 180 -2.50 0.82 -0.35
CA ASP A 180 -2.46 1.06 -1.79
C ASP A 180 -3.22 0.01 -2.63
N GLY A 181 -4.46 -0.29 -2.24
CA GLY A 181 -5.35 -1.19 -2.97
C GLY A 181 -5.37 -2.64 -2.48
N GLN A 182 -4.55 -3.01 -1.51
CA GLN A 182 -4.41 -4.40 -1.06
C GLN A 182 -4.40 -4.52 0.47
N ILE A 183 -4.91 -5.62 0.99
CA ILE A 183 -4.63 -6.01 2.37
C ILE A 183 -3.28 -6.73 2.40
N ILE A 184 -2.29 -6.10 3.00
CA ILE A 184 -0.93 -6.61 3.09
C ILE A 184 -0.72 -7.57 4.25
N SER A 185 -1.55 -7.47 5.29
CA SER A 185 -1.52 -8.33 6.48
C SER A 185 -2.84 -8.24 7.24
N ALA A 186 -3.18 -9.28 7.96
CA ALA A 186 -4.33 -9.28 8.88
C ALA A 186 -3.97 -10.05 10.16
N PRO A 187 -3.13 -9.47 11.05
CA PRO A 187 -2.71 -10.12 12.27
C PRO A 187 -3.87 -10.29 13.24
N ARG A 188 -3.86 -11.39 13.96
CA ARG A 188 -4.76 -11.61 15.10
C ARG A 188 -4.21 -10.87 16.30
N VAL A 189 -5.07 -10.16 16.99
CA VAL A 189 -4.72 -9.50 18.25
C VAL A 189 -4.72 -10.54 19.36
N GLN A 190 -3.62 -10.59 20.13
CA GLN A 190 -3.39 -11.51 21.26
C GLN A 190 -3.35 -10.76 22.57
#